data_8fa7326510368f21395a82520a059bfa
#
_entry.id   8fa7326510368f21395a82520a059bfa
#
_cell.length_a   1.000
_cell.length_b   1.000
_cell.length_c   1.000
_cell.angle_alpha   90.00
_cell.angle_beta   90.00
_cell.angle_gamma   90.00
#
_symmetry.space_group_name_H-M   'P 1'
#
loop_
_entity.id
_entity.type
_entity.pdbx_description
1 polymer ?
#
loop_
_entity_poly.entity_id
_entity_poly.type
_entity_poly.pdbx_seq_one_letter_code
_entity_poly.pdbx_strand_id
1 'polypeptide(L)' 'MKKTTAIRRVVNCLNAEKRALHGEFKSYWSHTAQKIAKSNDIDIERVKHTLELYNAETASSSYN' A
#
# COMPACT_ATOMS: atom_id res chain seq x y z
N MET A 1 -4.17 17.46 3.91
CA MET A 1 -4.77 16.15 3.56
C MET A 1 -5.18 15.43 4.83
N LYS A 2 -6.38 14.90 4.86
CA LYS A 2 -6.84 14.11 6.01
C LYS A 2 -6.06 12.81 6.09
N LYS A 3 -5.82 12.33 7.32
CA LYS A 3 -5.04 11.11 7.52
C LYS A 3 -5.66 9.90 6.84
N THR A 4 -6.99 9.78 6.86
CA THR A 4 -7.69 8.69 6.16
C THR A 4 -7.46 8.74 4.65
N THR A 5 -7.47 9.92 4.06
CA THR A 5 -7.18 10.09 2.63
C THR A 5 -5.73 9.72 2.32
N ALA A 6 -4.81 10.13 3.20
CA ALA A 6 -3.39 9.80 3.03
C ALA A 6 -3.16 8.30 3.11
N ILE A 7 -3.80 7.62 4.06
CA ILE A 7 -3.70 6.15 4.19
C ILE A 7 -4.23 5.48 2.93
N ARG A 8 -5.36 5.95 2.39
CA ARG A 8 -5.92 5.42 1.15
C ARG A 8 -4.93 5.55 0.00
N ARG A 9 -4.27 6.70 -0.12
CA ARG A 9 -3.27 6.91 -1.17
C ARG A 9 -2.08 6.01 -1.01
N VAL A 10 -1.62 5.80 0.23
CA VAL A 10 -0.53 4.86 0.51
C VAL A 10 -0.93 3.45 0.08
N VAL A 11 -2.12 3.01 0.43
CA VAL A 11 -2.64 1.69 0.03
C VAL A 11 -2.69 1.56 -1.49
N ASN A 12 -3.17 2.59 -2.17
CA ASN A 12 -3.24 2.58 -3.64
C ASN A 12 -1.85 2.47 -4.25
N CYS A 13 -0.86 3.18 -3.70
CA CYS A 13 0.52 3.09 -4.16
C CYS A 13 1.10 1.69 -3.93
N LEU A 14 0.83 1.08 -2.78
CA LEU A 14 1.31 -0.26 -2.47
C LEU A 14 0.68 -1.31 -3.41
N ASN A 15 -0.59 -1.14 -3.73
CA ASN A 15 -1.26 -2.03 -4.68
C ASN A 15 -0.69 -1.85 -6.10
N ALA A 16 -0.40 -0.62 -6.50
CA ALA A 16 0.22 -0.34 -7.79
C ALA A 16 1.62 -0.96 -7.86
N GLU A 17 2.37 -0.91 -6.75
CA GLU A 17 3.68 -1.55 -6.66
C GLU A 17 3.58 -3.05 -6.92
N LYS A 18 2.59 -3.71 -6.33
CA LYS A 18 2.39 -5.15 -6.53
C LYS A 18 2.04 -5.50 -7.97
N ARG A 19 1.31 -4.63 -8.65
CA ARG A 19 0.90 -4.84 -10.03
C ARG A 19 1.98 -4.48 -11.04
N ALA A 20 2.98 -3.72 -10.64
CA ALA A 20 4.03 -3.26 -11.53
C ALA A 20 4.88 -4.45 -12.01
N LEU A 21 5.07 -4.53 -13.33
CA LEU A 21 5.84 -5.60 -13.94
C LEU A 21 7.34 -5.27 -14.03
N HIS A 22 7.66 -3.99 -14.01
CA HIS A 22 9.03 -3.51 -14.15
C HIS A 22 9.53 -2.91 -12.84
N GLY A 23 10.81 -3.17 -12.52
CA GLY A 23 11.41 -2.70 -11.28
C GLY A 23 11.38 -1.18 -11.13
N GLU A 24 11.46 -0.45 -12.23
CA GLU A 24 11.40 1.01 -12.21
C GLU A 24 10.06 1.50 -11.65
N PHE A 25 8.97 0.90 -12.09
CA PHE A 25 7.64 1.25 -11.61
C PHE A 25 7.44 0.82 -10.16
N LYS A 26 7.97 -0.32 -9.78
CA LYS A 26 7.92 -0.76 -8.39
C LYS A 26 8.62 0.23 -7.48
N SER A 27 9.80 0.67 -7.87
CA SER A 27 10.57 1.66 -7.10
C SER A 27 9.82 2.99 -7.01
N TYR A 28 9.23 3.41 -8.10
CA TYR A 28 8.44 4.65 -8.14
C TYR A 28 7.29 4.61 -7.14
N TRP A 29 6.50 3.53 -7.17
CA TRP A 29 5.34 3.42 -6.29
C TRP A 29 5.74 3.24 -4.83
N SER A 30 6.80 2.49 -4.58
CA SER A 30 7.33 2.32 -3.23
C SER A 30 7.79 3.66 -2.65
N HIS A 31 8.54 4.42 -3.43
CA HIS A 31 9.04 5.73 -3.03
C HIS A 31 7.88 6.70 -2.77
N THR A 32 6.89 6.71 -3.65
CA THR A 32 5.72 7.56 -3.53
C THR A 32 4.94 7.25 -2.26
N ALA A 33 4.73 5.96 -1.97
CA ALA A 33 4.05 5.52 -0.76
C ALA A 33 4.78 5.99 0.50
N GLN A 34 6.10 5.82 0.52
CA GLN A 34 6.93 6.24 1.65
C GLN A 34 6.88 7.76 1.84
N LYS A 35 6.91 8.50 0.76
CA LYS A 35 6.86 9.96 0.80
C LYS A 35 5.54 10.45 1.38
N ILE A 36 4.42 9.88 0.96
CA ILE A 36 3.10 10.22 1.49
C ILE A 36 3.00 9.86 2.96
N ALA A 37 3.46 8.67 3.33
CA ALA A 37 3.43 8.20 4.71
C ALA A 37 4.24 9.13 5.62
N LYS A 38 5.44 9.48 5.20
CA LYS A 38 6.31 10.35 5.98
C LYS A 38 5.71 11.75 6.15
N SER A 39 5.12 12.29 5.09
CA SER A 39 4.51 13.63 5.12
C SER A 39 3.28 13.70 6.01
N ASN A 40 2.62 12.58 6.25
CA ASN A 40 1.38 12.51 7.01
C ASN A 40 1.50 11.72 8.32
N ASP A 41 2.72 11.44 8.74
CA ASP A 41 3.01 10.74 9.99
C ASP A 41 2.31 9.37 10.06
N ILE A 42 2.42 8.61 8.97
CA ILE A 42 1.86 7.27 8.84
C ILE A 42 2.97 6.25 8.92
N ASP A 43 2.77 5.19 9.72
CA ASP A 43 3.69 4.06 9.78
C ASP A 43 3.42 3.12 8.60
N ILE A 44 4.23 3.22 7.57
CA ILE A 44 4.03 2.45 6.35
C ILE A 44 4.15 0.94 6.57
N GLU A 45 5.00 0.51 7.50
CA GLU A 45 5.15 -0.91 7.80
C GLU A 45 3.87 -1.48 8.40
N ARG A 46 3.20 -0.69 9.23
CA ARG A 46 1.92 -1.08 9.81
C ARG A 46 0.84 -1.18 8.73
N VAL A 47 0.84 -0.24 7.79
CA VAL A 47 -0.10 -0.27 6.67
C VAL A 47 0.14 -1.50 5.81
N LYS A 48 1.40 -1.81 5.52
CA LYS A 48 1.77 -3.00 4.75
C LYS A 48 1.29 -4.29 5.43
N HIS A 49 1.51 -4.38 6.72
CA HIS A 49 1.11 -5.56 7.49
C HIS A 49 -0.41 -5.75 7.47
N THR A 50 -1.16 -4.68 7.69
CA THR A 50 -2.61 -4.70 7.65
C THR A 50 -3.12 -5.11 6.26
N LEU A 51 -2.50 -4.58 5.23
CA LEU A 51 -2.87 -4.90 3.84
C LEU A 51 -2.63 -6.37 3.51
N GLU A 52 -1.52 -6.93 4.00
CA GLU A 52 -1.21 -8.35 3.81
C GLU A 52 -2.26 -9.25 4.48
N LEU A 53 -2.67 -8.90 5.68
CA LEU A 53 -3.70 -9.65 6.39
C LEU A 53 -5.04 -9.57 5.65
N TYR A 54 -5.39 -8.39 5.17
CA TYR A 54 -6.62 -8.20 4.40
C TYR A 54 -6.61 -9.02 3.11
N ASN A 55 -5.50 -9.00 2.39
CA ASN A 55 -5.37 -9.75 1.15
C ASN A 55 -5.43 -11.26 1.38
N ALA A 56 -4.85 -11.75 2.48
CA ALA A 56 -4.90 -13.16 2.84
C ALA A 56 -6.34 -13.59 3.11
N GLU A 57 -7.11 -12.79 3.85
CA GLU A 57 -8.51 -13.08 4.14
C GLU A 57 -9.35 -13.08 2.86
N THR A 58 -9.12 -12.10 1.99
CA THR A 58 -9.84 -12.00 0.72
C THR A 58 -9.54 -13.19 -0.16
N ALA A 59 -8.28 -13.63 -0.22
CA ALA A 59 -7.88 -14.79 -0.99
C ALA A 59 -8.56 -16.05 -0.46
N SER A 60 -8.63 -16.21 0.85
CA SER A 60 -9.32 -17.35 1.46
C SER A 60 -10.82 -17.34 1.13
N SER A 61 -11.44 -16.16 1.18
CA SER A 61 -12.86 -16.00 0.88
C SER A 61 -13.18 -16.34 -0.57
N SER A 62 -12.28 -16.04 -1.48
CA SER A 62 -12.52 -16.26 -2.90
C SER A 62 -12.57 -17.73 -3.28
N TYR A 63 -12.17 -18.61 -2.43
CA TYR A 63 -12.23 -20.06 -2.63
C TYR A 63 -13.61 -20.63 -2.41
N ASN A 64 -14.45 -19.89 -1.76
CA ASN A 64 -15.80 -20.33 -1.48
C ASN A 64 -16.78 -19.82 -2.53
#